data_5941bc6aa30f2a12a134fec1580d3586
#
_entry.id   5941bc6aa30f2a12a134fec1580d3586
#
_cell.length_a   1.000
_cell.length_b   1.000
_cell.length_c   1.000
_cell.angle_alpha   90.00
_cell.angle_beta   90.00
_cell.angle_gamma   90.00
#
_symmetry.space_group_name_H-M   'P 1'
#
loop_
_entity.id
_entity.type
_entity.pdbx_description
1 polymer ?
#
loop_
_entity_poly.entity_id
_entity_poly.type
_entity_poly.pdbx_seq_one_letter_code
_entity_poly.pdbx_strand_id
1 'polypeptide(L)'
;LEKGADIKTVQAKLRTTLPSDIVVLTRTELIQRELQYQATEVNGVVLRFGTIVGFLVGVIIIYQVLYTDISEHLSEYATLKAMGYPDRTLLLVVLQEGVILGVLGFIPGFIASIGIYQLLVILTRIPLTMQRSVALQVFILTILMCSVSGAIATNKLRSTDPADVF
;
A
#
# COMPACT_ATOMS: atom_id res chain seq x y z
N LEU A 1 36.27 6.42 -10.55
CA LEU A 1 36.39 7.81 -10.97
C LEU A 1 37.14 8.57 -9.88
N GLU A 2 38.15 9.35 -10.27
CA GLU A 2 38.83 10.27 -9.33
C GLU A 2 37.83 11.27 -8.72
N LYS A 3 38.04 11.60 -7.44
CA LYS A 3 37.20 12.59 -6.74
C LYS A 3 37.28 13.94 -7.49
N GLY A 4 36.20 14.34 -8.18
CA GLY A 4 36.09 15.63 -8.87
C GLY A 4 35.90 15.54 -10.39
N ALA A 5 35.91 14.35 -10.98
CA ALA A 5 35.67 14.21 -12.43
C ALA A 5 34.14 14.36 -12.72
N ASP A 6 33.81 15.25 -13.66
CA ASP A 6 32.43 15.42 -14.12
C ASP A 6 31.94 14.15 -14.86
N ILE A 7 30.95 13.51 -14.31
CA ILE A 7 30.40 12.24 -14.79
C ILE A 7 29.94 12.35 -16.25
N LYS A 8 29.37 13.49 -16.66
CA LYS A 8 28.90 13.71 -18.04
C LYS A 8 30.00 13.79 -19.04
N THR A 9 31.09 14.43 -18.66
CA THR A 9 32.28 14.59 -19.54
C THR A 9 33.00 13.26 -19.76
N VAL A 10 33.11 12.45 -18.69
CA VAL A 10 33.67 11.09 -18.75
C VAL A 10 32.80 10.17 -19.59
N GLN A 11 31.48 10.25 -19.43
CA GLN A 11 30.51 9.47 -20.19
C GLN A 11 30.60 9.79 -21.70
N ALA A 12 30.65 11.08 -22.04
CA ALA A 12 30.78 11.51 -23.44
C ALA A 12 32.09 11.00 -24.08
N LYS A 13 33.21 11.07 -23.35
CA LYS A 13 34.50 10.58 -23.79
C LYS A 13 34.53 9.07 -23.96
N LEU A 14 33.90 8.32 -23.08
CA LEU A 14 33.79 6.87 -23.21
C LEU A 14 32.90 6.44 -24.38
N ARG A 15 31.80 7.16 -24.66
CA ARG A 15 30.95 6.90 -25.83
C ARG A 15 31.65 7.12 -27.17
N THR A 16 32.64 8.00 -27.25
CA THR A 16 33.43 8.23 -28.48
C THR A 16 34.58 7.26 -28.64
N THR A 17 35.05 6.63 -27.54
CA THR A 17 36.22 5.74 -27.54
C THR A 17 35.84 4.26 -27.65
N LEU A 18 34.63 3.89 -27.23
CA LEU A 18 34.13 2.52 -27.22
C LEU A 18 33.35 2.19 -28.49
N PRO A 19 33.35 0.91 -28.95
CA PRO A 19 32.52 0.43 -30.06
C PRO A 19 31.03 0.77 -29.88
N SER A 20 30.28 0.90 -30.96
CA SER A 20 28.88 1.32 -31.01
C SER A 20 27.90 0.32 -30.38
N ASP A 21 28.34 -0.90 -30.08
CA ASP A 21 27.56 -1.96 -29.41
C ASP A 21 27.59 -1.86 -27.86
N ILE A 22 28.45 -0.97 -27.33
CA ILE A 22 28.57 -0.76 -25.88
C ILE A 22 27.79 0.49 -25.45
N VAL A 23 26.83 0.29 -24.55
CA VAL A 23 26.04 1.38 -23.98
C VAL A 23 26.66 1.83 -22.67
N VAL A 24 27.17 3.06 -22.63
CA VAL A 24 27.72 3.67 -21.41
C VAL A 24 26.61 4.45 -20.72
N LEU A 25 26.18 3.97 -19.56
CA LEU A 25 25.13 4.58 -18.75
C LEU A 25 25.71 5.06 -17.41
N THR A 26 25.23 6.18 -16.95
CA THR A 26 25.44 6.59 -15.55
C THR A 26 24.59 5.70 -14.63
N ARG A 27 24.96 5.64 -13.35
CA ARG A 27 24.18 4.86 -12.38
C ARG A 27 22.70 5.30 -12.33
N THR A 28 22.45 6.59 -12.49
CA THR A 28 21.09 7.14 -12.48
C THR A 28 20.33 6.75 -13.74
N GLU A 29 20.96 6.83 -14.91
CA GLU A 29 20.37 6.39 -16.18
C GLU A 29 20.09 4.87 -16.19
N LEU A 30 21.01 4.09 -15.64
CA LEU A 30 20.84 2.65 -15.51
C LEU A 30 19.61 2.33 -14.63
N ILE A 31 19.50 2.97 -13.46
CA ILE A 31 18.35 2.77 -12.56
C ILE A 31 17.05 3.19 -13.26
N GLN A 32 17.03 4.33 -13.94
CA GLN A 32 15.83 4.77 -14.65
C GLN A 32 15.43 3.82 -15.78
N ARG A 33 16.41 3.34 -16.54
CA ARG A 33 16.18 2.38 -17.62
C ARG A 33 15.66 1.04 -17.09
N GLU A 34 16.22 0.58 -15.98
CA GLU A 34 15.78 -0.64 -15.29
C GLU A 34 14.35 -0.51 -14.77
N LEU A 35 14.01 0.63 -14.17
CA LEU A 35 12.64 0.91 -13.70
C LEU A 35 11.64 1.00 -14.85
N GLN A 36 12.02 1.60 -15.97
CA GLN A 36 11.17 1.65 -17.17
C GLN A 36 10.99 0.25 -17.79
N TYR A 37 12.07 -0.52 -17.86
CA TYR A 37 12.04 -1.88 -18.37
C TYR A 37 11.13 -2.76 -17.51
N GLN A 38 11.31 -2.75 -16.20
CA GLN A 38 10.45 -3.49 -15.26
C GLN A 38 8.98 -3.04 -15.32
N ALA A 39 8.74 -1.75 -15.60
CA ALA A 39 7.37 -1.23 -15.71
C ALA A 39 6.65 -1.68 -16.98
N THR A 40 7.38 -1.99 -18.04
CA THR A 40 6.84 -2.37 -19.36
C THR A 40 6.84 -3.89 -19.57
N GLU A 41 7.66 -4.61 -18.82
CA GLU A 41 7.71 -6.07 -18.84
C GLU A 41 6.40 -6.70 -18.35
N VAL A 42 6.05 -7.85 -18.92
CA VAL A 42 4.86 -8.62 -18.54
C VAL A 42 4.80 -8.87 -17.03
N ASN A 43 5.94 -9.15 -16.39
CA ASN A 43 6.05 -9.33 -14.96
C ASN A 43 5.64 -8.09 -14.16
N GLY A 44 6.03 -6.90 -14.60
CA GLY A 44 5.64 -5.63 -13.97
C GLY A 44 4.15 -5.36 -14.08
N VAL A 45 3.54 -5.67 -15.23
CA VAL A 45 2.08 -5.55 -15.46
C VAL A 45 1.32 -6.51 -14.55
N VAL A 46 1.75 -7.77 -14.49
CA VAL A 46 1.12 -8.80 -13.63
C VAL A 46 1.19 -8.41 -12.15
N LEU A 47 2.34 -7.92 -11.69
CA LEU A 47 2.51 -7.48 -10.29
C LEU A 47 1.61 -6.28 -9.96
N ARG A 48 1.50 -5.30 -10.86
CA ARG A 48 0.61 -4.15 -10.69
C ARG A 48 -0.85 -4.56 -10.66
N PHE A 49 -1.25 -5.44 -11.58
CA PHE A 49 -2.60 -5.98 -11.59
C PHE A 49 -2.90 -6.73 -10.30
N GLY A 50 -2.01 -7.60 -9.84
CA GLY A 50 -2.13 -8.31 -8.57
C GLY A 50 -2.26 -7.36 -7.38
N THR A 51 -1.49 -6.26 -7.37
CA THR A 51 -1.57 -5.23 -6.32
C THR A 51 -2.93 -4.53 -6.32
N ILE A 52 -3.47 -4.19 -7.51
CA ILE A 52 -4.79 -3.54 -7.62
C ILE A 52 -5.89 -4.49 -7.15
N VAL A 53 -5.87 -5.74 -7.61
CA VAL A 53 -6.85 -6.74 -7.19
C VAL A 53 -6.77 -6.99 -5.68
N GLY A 54 -5.56 -7.16 -5.15
CA GLY A 54 -5.34 -7.32 -3.70
C GLY A 54 -5.85 -6.12 -2.89
N PHE A 55 -5.66 -4.91 -3.40
CA PHE A 55 -6.20 -3.70 -2.78
C PHE A 55 -7.72 -3.70 -2.77
N LEU A 56 -8.37 -4.00 -3.88
CA LEU A 56 -9.84 -4.06 -3.97
C LEU A 56 -10.43 -5.12 -3.04
N VAL A 57 -9.85 -6.31 -3.04
CA VAL A 57 -10.27 -7.39 -2.12
C VAL A 57 -10.09 -6.97 -0.67
N GLY A 58 -8.96 -6.34 -0.34
CA GLY A 58 -8.70 -5.81 1.00
C GLY A 58 -9.73 -4.78 1.44
N VAL A 59 -10.09 -3.83 0.58
CA VAL A 59 -11.16 -2.83 0.84
C VAL A 59 -12.48 -3.52 1.14
N ILE A 60 -12.86 -4.53 0.35
CA ILE A 60 -14.11 -5.27 0.55
C ILE A 60 -14.13 -6.01 1.88
N ILE A 61 -13.04 -6.70 2.22
CA ILE A 61 -12.95 -7.46 3.48
C ILE A 61 -13.03 -6.50 4.68
N ILE A 62 -12.25 -5.41 4.67
CA ILE A 62 -12.28 -4.42 5.75
C ILE A 62 -13.68 -3.78 5.86
N TYR A 63 -14.31 -3.48 4.72
CA TYR A 63 -15.68 -2.98 4.69
C TYR A 63 -16.64 -3.96 5.38
N GLN A 64 -16.57 -5.27 5.07
CA GLN A 64 -17.42 -6.29 5.66
C GLN A 64 -17.23 -6.38 7.19
N VAL A 65 -15.96 -6.36 7.64
CA VAL A 65 -15.64 -6.41 9.08
C VAL A 65 -16.23 -5.19 9.80
N LEU A 66 -15.95 -4.00 9.34
CA LEU A 66 -16.44 -2.76 9.94
C LEU A 66 -17.97 -2.66 9.87
N TYR A 67 -18.58 -3.09 8.76
CA TYR A 67 -20.04 -3.11 8.62
C TYR A 67 -20.70 -4.05 9.63
N THR A 68 -20.14 -5.24 9.84
CA THR A 68 -20.65 -6.21 10.82
C THR A 68 -20.53 -5.66 12.22
N ASP A 69 -19.38 -5.11 12.59
CA ASP A 69 -19.14 -4.52 13.90
C ASP A 69 -20.12 -3.37 14.20
N ILE A 70 -20.29 -2.45 13.26
CA ILE A 70 -21.26 -1.36 13.41
C ILE A 70 -22.70 -1.91 13.54
N SER A 71 -23.04 -2.97 12.78
CA SER A 71 -24.39 -3.57 12.81
C SER A 71 -24.68 -4.24 14.16
N GLU A 72 -23.69 -4.87 14.77
CA GLU A 72 -23.80 -5.48 16.08
C GLU A 72 -23.98 -4.43 17.21
N HIS A 73 -23.36 -3.25 17.06
CA HIS A 73 -23.42 -2.15 18.02
C HIS A 73 -24.43 -1.04 17.63
N LEU A 74 -25.36 -1.34 16.72
CA LEU A 74 -26.29 -0.35 16.18
C LEU A 74 -27.15 0.34 17.27
N SER A 75 -27.56 -0.40 18.32
CA SER A 75 -28.32 0.14 19.46
C SER A 75 -27.54 1.17 20.27
N GLU A 76 -26.22 0.97 20.41
CA GLU A 76 -25.33 1.92 21.09
C GLU A 76 -25.16 3.20 20.28
N TYR A 77 -24.98 3.06 18.96
CA TYR A 77 -24.92 4.19 18.04
C TYR A 77 -26.24 4.97 18.00
N ALA A 78 -27.38 4.28 18.01
CA ALA A 78 -28.71 4.92 18.07
C ALA A 78 -28.89 5.71 19.38
N THR A 79 -28.44 5.18 20.50
CA THR A 79 -28.48 5.87 21.80
C THR A 79 -27.60 7.13 21.79
N LEU A 80 -26.38 7.07 21.23
CA LEU A 80 -25.51 8.23 21.08
C LEU A 80 -26.15 9.30 20.20
N LYS A 81 -26.81 8.90 19.13
CA LYS A 81 -27.54 9.82 18.24
C LYS A 81 -28.74 10.46 18.94
N ALA A 82 -29.47 9.70 19.75
CA ALA A 82 -30.57 10.22 20.55
C ALA A 82 -30.12 11.25 21.60
N MET A 83 -28.89 11.11 22.12
CA MET A 83 -28.25 12.10 23.01
C MET A 83 -27.74 13.35 22.28
N GLY A 84 -27.90 13.44 20.95
CA GLY A 84 -27.55 14.63 20.17
C GLY A 84 -26.13 14.61 19.60
N TYR A 85 -25.42 13.49 19.63
CA TYR A 85 -24.11 13.41 18.98
C TYR A 85 -24.25 13.50 17.46
N PRO A 86 -23.44 14.35 16.79
CA PRO A 86 -23.51 14.50 15.35
C PRO A 86 -22.94 13.26 14.65
N ASP A 87 -23.48 12.95 13.48
CA ASP A 87 -23.04 11.82 12.62
C ASP A 87 -21.53 11.82 12.33
N ARG A 88 -20.89 13.00 12.38
CA ARG A 88 -19.42 13.11 12.22
C ARG A 88 -18.65 12.44 13.34
N THR A 89 -19.17 12.44 14.56
CA THR A 89 -18.54 11.76 15.71
C THR A 89 -18.56 10.25 15.51
N LEU A 90 -19.70 9.71 15.06
CA LEU A 90 -19.83 8.28 14.74
C LEU A 90 -18.85 7.87 13.62
N LEU A 91 -18.76 8.66 12.57
CA LEU A 91 -17.80 8.43 11.48
C LEU A 91 -16.35 8.43 11.98
N LEU A 92 -15.99 9.36 12.87
CA LEU A 92 -14.64 9.41 13.43
C LEU A 92 -14.33 8.19 14.29
N VAL A 93 -15.28 7.67 15.07
CA VAL A 93 -15.09 6.45 15.87
C VAL A 93 -14.80 5.26 14.95
N VAL A 94 -15.61 5.04 13.91
CA VAL A 94 -15.41 3.96 12.94
C VAL A 94 -14.09 4.10 12.19
N LEU A 95 -13.72 5.31 11.80
CA LEU A 95 -12.42 5.56 11.15
C LEU A 95 -11.26 5.24 12.10
N GLN A 96 -11.37 5.65 13.37
CA GLN A 96 -10.36 5.36 14.38
C GLN A 96 -10.21 3.85 14.59
N GLU A 97 -11.32 3.13 14.70
CA GLU A 97 -11.34 1.68 14.79
C GLU A 97 -10.66 1.03 13.57
N GLY A 98 -11.06 1.42 12.35
CA GLY A 98 -10.45 0.93 11.12
C GLY A 98 -8.94 1.18 11.07
N VAL A 99 -8.46 2.34 11.51
CA VAL A 99 -7.02 2.66 11.58
C VAL A 99 -6.32 1.78 12.62
N ILE A 100 -6.90 1.56 13.78
CA ILE A 100 -6.34 0.69 14.83
C ILE A 100 -6.21 -0.75 14.29
N LEU A 101 -7.27 -1.28 13.67
CA LEU A 101 -7.24 -2.60 13.03
C LEU A 101 -6.19 -2.68 11.93
N GLY A 102 -6.05 -1.62 11.11
CA GLY A 102 -5.03 -1.53 10.08
C GLY A 102 -3.61 -1.58 10.64
N VAL A 103 -3.34 -0.84 11.71
CA VAL A 103 -2.02 -0.85 12.38
C VAL A 103 -1.74 -2.22 13.02
N LEU A 104 -2.72 -2.77 13.74
CA LEU A 104 -2.58 -4.09 14.38
C LEU A 104 -2.38 -5.21 13.36
N GLY A 105 -3.07 -5.15 12.23
CA GLY A 105 -2.91 -6.12 11.14
C GLY A 105 -1.60 -5.95 10.36
N PHE A 106 -1.10 -4.71 10.24
CA PHE A 106 0.16 -4.44 9.56
C PHE A 106 1.36 -5.08 10.27
N ILE A 107 1.39 -5.08 11.60
CA ILE A 107 2.52 -5.62 12.37
C ILE A 107 2.79 -7.10 12.06
N PRO A 108 1.83 -8.04 12.23
CA PRO A 108 2.08 -9.44 11.90
C PRO A 108 2.32 -9.65 10.40
N GLY A 109 1.65 -8.90 9.53
CA GLY A 109 1.88 -8.94 8.09
C GLY A 109 3.30 -8.54 7.72
N PHE A 110 3.83 -7.50 8.35
CA PHE A 110 5.21 -7.04 8.16
C PHE A 110 6.24 -8.09 8.63
N ILE A 111 6.02 -8.69 9.80
CA ILE A 111 6.88 -9.76 10.33
C ILE A 111 6.87 -10.98 9.39
N ALA A 112 5.69 -11.40 8.94
CA ALA A 112 5.55 -12.49 7.99
C ALA A 112 6.26 -12.19 6.65
N SER A 113 6.15 -10.96 6.16
CA SER A 113 6.85 -10.52 4.96
C SER A 113 8.38 -10.63 5.10
N ILE A 114 8.96 -10.20 6.21
CA ILE A 114 10.39 -10.35 6.48
C ILE A 114 10.78 -11.83 6.46
N GLY A 115 9.98 -12.70 7.09
CA GLY A 115 10.20 -14.16 7.08
C GLY A 115 10.21 -14.74 5.66
N ILE A 116 9.27 -14.34 4.83
CA ILE A 116 9.19 -14.77 3.42
C ILE A 116 10.41 -14.27 2.63
N TYR A 117 10.84 -13.02 2.81
CA TYR A 117 12.05 -12.51 2.17
C TYR A 117 13.29 -13.32 2.55
N GLN A 118 13.46 -13.65 3.82
CA GLN A 118 14.59 -14.50 4.28
C GLN A 118 14.52 -15.90 3.68
N LEU A 119 13.33 -16.51 3.64
CA LEU A 119 13.14 -17.81 3.01
C LEU A 119 13.50 -17.78 1.52
N LEU A 120 13.06 -16.76 0.79
CA LEU A 120 13.39 -16.59 -0.62
C LEU A 120 14.90 -16.43 -0.84
N VAL A 121 15.59 -15.64 -0.01
CA VAL A 121 17.06 -15.50 -0.09
C VAL A 121 17.77 -16.85 0.10
N ILE A 122 17.31 -17.67 1.04
CA ILE A 122 17.90 -19.00 1.29
C ILE A 122 17.63 -19.93 0.10
N LEU A 123 16.42 -19.93 -0.46
CA LEU A 123 16.05 -20.83 -1.55
C LEU A 123 16.66 -20.42 -2.90
N THR A 124 16.67 -19.14 -3.20
CA THR A 124 17.11 -18.62 -4.51
C THR A 124 18.57 -18.20 -4.53
N ARG A 125 19.20 -18.02 -3.35
CA ARG A 125 20.54 -17.45 -3.17
C ARG A 125 20.71 -16.04 -3.80
N ILE A 126 19.61 -15.36 -4.08
CA ILE A 126 19.61 -13.99 -4.57
C ILE A 126 19.52 -13.07 -3.35
N PRO A 127 20.39 -12.06 -3.19
CA PRO A 127 20.35 -11.12 -2.08
C PRO A 127 19.15 -10.17 -2.25
N LEU A 128 17.97 -10.61 -1.81
CA LEU A 128 16.76 -9.81 -1.78
C LEU A 128 16.73 -9.02 -0.48
N THR A 129 16.64 -7.71 -0.57
CA THR A 129 16.50 -6.84 0.59
C THR A 129 15.18 -6.07 0.53
N MET A 130 14.44 -6.09 1.64
CA MET A 130 13.23 -5.29 1.75
C MET A 130 13.58 -3.81 1.82
N GLN A 131 13.14 -3.05 0.83
CA GLN A 131 13.39 -1.62 0.79
C GLN A 131 12.42 -0.90 1.74
N ARG A 132 12.93 -0.02 2.61
CA ARG A 132 12.11 0.74 3.57
C ARG A 132 11.00 1.57 2.93
N SER A 133 11.24 2.07 1.72
CA SER A 133 10.23 2.82 0.95
C SER A 133 9.02 1.96 0.60
N VAL A 134 9.23 0.68 0.26
CA VAL A 134 8.14 -0.25 -0.05
C VAL A 134 7.31 -0.53 1.20
N ALA A 135 7.96 -0.77 2.34
CA ALA A 135 7.26 -0.98 3.61
C ALA A 135 6.38 0.24 3.98
N LEU A 136 6.92 1.45 3.82
CA LEU A 136 6.17 2.68 4.07
C LEU A 136 5.00 2.86 3.10
N GLN A 137 5.19 2.57 1.81
CA GLN A 137 4.12 2.62 0.82
C GLN A 137 2.99 1.66 1.16
N VAL A 138 3.31 0.42 1.54
CA VAL A 138 2.31 -0.58 1.94
C VAL A 138 1.58 -0.12 3.20
N PHE A 139 2.28 0.44 4.18
CA PHE A 139 1.66 0.99 5.39
C PHE A 139 0.66 2.10 5.07
N ILE A 140 1.07 3.10 4.26
CA ILE A 140 0.19 4.19 3.83
C ILE A 140 -1.03 3.64 3.07
N LEU A 141 -0.81 2.67 2.18
CA LEU A 141 -1.88 2.04 1.42
C LEU A 141 -2.87 1.31 2.34
N THR A 142 -2.38 0.62 3.38
CA THR A 142 -3.22 -0.04 4.39
C THR A 142 -4.10 0.96 5.13
N ILE A 143 -3.53 2.07 5.61
CA ILE A 143 -4.30 3.12 6.28
C ILE A 143 -5.36 3.73 5.35
N LEU A 144 -5.01 3.94 4.09
CA LEU A 144 -5.93 4.45 3.08
C LEU A 144 -7.08 3.47 2.83
N MET A 145 -6.79 2.17 2.71
CA MET A 145 -7.81 1.13 2.58
C MET A 145 -8.78 1.14 3.77
N CYS A 146 -8.25 1.17 4.99
CA CYS A 146 -9.06 1.21 6.20
C CYS A 146 -9.94 2.46 6.26
N SER A 147 -9.39 3.63 5.90
CA SER A 147 -10.11 4.90 5.89
C SER A 147 -11.25 4.91 4.85
N VAL A 148 -10.99 4.43 3.64
CA VAL A 148 -11.99 4.35 2.58
C VAL A 148 -13.10 3.36 2.97
N SER A 149 -12.74 2.18 3.46
CA SER A 149 -13.70 1.15 3.89
C SER A 149 -14.57 1.63 5.04
N GLY A 150 -13.99 2.28 6.05
CA GLY A 150 -14.73 2.85 7.17
C GLY A 150 -15.71 3.96 6.74
N ALA A 151 -15.29 4.82 5.82
CA ALA A 151 -16.16 5.86 5.27
C ALA A 151 -17.35 5.27 4.49
N ILE A 152 -17.12 4.22 3.68
CA ILE A 152 -18.17 3.52 2.93
C ILE A 152 -19.13 2.80 3.89
N ALA A 153 -18.60 2.08 4.90
CA ALA A 153 -19.40 1.36 5.90
C ALA A 153 -20.34 2.32 6.65
N THR A 154 -19.81 3.43 7.15
CA THR A 154 -20.59 4.44 7.86
C THR A 154 -21.64 5.09 6.96
N ASN A 155 -21.31 5.40 5.70
CA ASN A 155 -22.25 6.03 4.79
C ASN A 155 -23.41 5.10 4.43
N LYS A 156 -23.15 3.81 4.29
CA LYS A 156 -24.19 2.80 4.04
C LYS A 156 -25.15 2.69 5.21
N LEU A 157 -24.65 2.74 6.45
CA LEU A 157 -25.49 2.73 7.64
C LEU A 157 -26.40 3.95 7.76
N ARG A 158 -25.91 5.13 7.37
CA ARG A 158 -26.71 6.37 7.38
C ARG A 158 -27.93 6.31 6.44
N SER A 159 -27.82 5.49 5.38
CA SER A 159 -28.90 5.28 4.41
C SER A 159 -29.92 4.22 4.84
N THR A 160 -29.64 3.46 5.89
CA THR A 160 -30.58 2.48 6.47
C THR A 160 -31.44 3.19 7.49
N ASP A 161 -32.74 3.21 7.25
CA ASP A 161 -33.72 3.94 8.10
C ASP A 161 -33.75 3.32 9.50
N PRO A 162 -33.58 4.13 10.59
CA PRO A 162 -33.70 3.62 11.97
C PRO A 162 -35.05 2.97 12.27
N ALA A 163 -36.07 3.24 11.45
CA ALA A 163 -37.40 2.69 11.61
C ALA A 163 -37.50 1.18 11.28
N ASP A 164 -36.56 0.62 10.55
CA ASP A 164 -36.53 -0.80 10.19
C ASP A 164 -35.93 -1.69 11.31
N VAL A 165 -35.46 -1.09 12.42
CA VAL A 165 -34.79 -1.80 13.53
C VAL A 165 -35.73 -1.96 14.75
N PHE A 166 -36.90 -1.35 14.73
CA PHE A 166 -37.96 -1.48 15.74
C PHE A 166 -39.21 -2.05 15.09
#